data_517d82f5933a3ca146941b222e6dd47b
#
_entry.id   517d82f5933a3ca146941b222e6dd47b
#
_cell.length_a   1.000
_cell.length_b   1.000
_cell.length_c   1.000
_cell.angle_alpha   90.00
_cell.angle_beta   90.00
_cell.angle_gamma   90.00
#
_symmetry.space_group_name_H-M   'P 1'
#
loop_
_entity.id
_entity.type
_entity.pdbx_description
1 polymer ?
#
loop_
_entity_poly.entity_id
_entity_poly.type
_entity_poly.pdbx_seq_one_letter_code
_entity_poly.pdbx_strand_id
1 'polypeptide(L)'
;MIIKKREVLFSAIIVLVMLLVGLFVSDAILQGAISKSEDYRTATIIENEDQFLYGMQTNFGHSLVYGEVSSDSSVTYDEIGSGFIYIEKHKEHYTRHTRTVTRTDSNGKKHTETEVYYSWDHVWSDSRQVDDITFMGETFPYDAIDLPVERLNLDSISVGNRMNYIYEGHDDRYYYNVTPLKITGTIFTSLRDNTINDTSELYRDMNPQEVISHMESNETVYTVVFWVIWILLSGGLVFAFLYFDNKWLD
;
A
#
# COMPACT_ATOMS: atom_id res chain seq x y z
N MET A 1 6.29 19.62 -40.09
CA MET A 1 5.65 18.31 -40.27
C MET A 1 4.40 18.49 -41.09
N ILE A 2 4.36 17.98 -42.33
CA ILE A 2 3.19 18.11 -43.23
C ILE A 2 2.46 16.77 -43.17
N ILE A 3 1.28 16.75 -42.54
CA ILE A 3 0.48 15.54 -42.39
C ILE A 3 -0.18 15.17 -43.71
N LYS A 4 0.12 13.98 -44.23
CA LYS A 4 -0.47 13.46 -45.50
C LYS A 4 -1.78 12.72 -45.22
N LYS A 5 -2.70 12.67 -46.20
CA LYS A 5 -3.99 11.96 -46.02
C LYS A 5 -3.83 10.49 -45.62
N ARG A 6 -2.76 9.82 -46.08
CA ARG A 6 -2.41 8.46 -45.71
C ARG A 6 -2.11 8.34 -44.21
N GLU A 7 -1.33 9.25 -43.65
CA GLU A 7 -0.95 9.28 -42.24
C GLU A 7 -2.16 9.47 -41.33
N VAL A 8 -3.12 10.34 -41.74
CA VAL A 8 -4.40 10.50 -41.05
C VAL A 8 -5.19 9.20 -41.02
N LEU A 9 -5.25 8.46 -42.12
CA LEU A 9 -5.97 7.19 -42.19
C LEU A 9 -5.34 6.13 -41.28
N PHE A 10 -4.01 5.97 -41.32
CA PHE A 10 -3.32 5.00 -40.46
C PHE A 10 -3.39 5.38 -38.98
N SER A 11 -3.26 6.66 -38.65
CA SER A 11 -3.44 7.12 -37.26
C SER A 11 -4.86 6.85 -36.77
N ALA A 12 -5.89 7.03 -37.61
CA ALA A 12 -7.27 6.68 -37.23
C ALA A 12 -7.44 5.18 -37.00
N ILE A 13 -6.80 4.35 -37.83
CA ILE A 13 -6.82 2.87 -37.65
C ILE A 13 -6.12 2.49 -36.31
N ILE A 14 -4.94 3.07 -36.00
CA ILE A 14 -4.23 2.84 -34.76
C ILE A 14 -5.13 3.19 -33.56
N VAL A 15 -5.76 4.36 -33.58
CA VAL A 15 -6.67 4.80 -32.50
C VAL A 15 -7.85 3.84 -32.37
N LEU A 16 -8.45 3.41 -33.48
CA LEU A 16 -9.58 2.48 -33.46
C LEU A 16 -9.19 1.12 -32.85
N VAL A 17 -8.04 0.58 -33.26
CA VAL A 17 -7.51 -0.69 -32.71
C VAL A 17 -7.20 -0.55 -31.23
N MET A 18 -6.53 0.55 -30.83
CA MET A 18 -6.23 0.82 -29.43
C MET A 18 -7.49 0.98 -28.60
N LEU A 19 -8.54 1.60 -29.14
CA LEU A 19 -9.82 1.75 -28.45
C LEU A 19 -10.49 0.39 -28.24
N LEU A 20 -10.52 -0.47 -29.25
CA LEU A 20 -11.07 -1.83 -29.13
C LEU A 20 -10.30 -2.65 -28.10
N VAL A 21 -8.96 -2.67 -28.17
CA VAL A 21 -8.12 -3.37 -27.20
C VAL A 21 -8.32 -2.78 -25.79
N GLY A 22 -8.41 -1.46 -25.66
CA GLY A 22 -8.66 -0.76 -24.41
C GLY A 22 -9.99 -1.17 -23.76
N LEU A 23 -11.04 -1.34 -24.54
CA LEU A 23 -12.33 -1.82 -24.02
C LEU A 23 -12.22 -3.23 -23.45
N PHE A 24 -11.56 -4.17 -24.14
CA PHE A 24 -11.36 -5.52 -23.64
C PHE A 24 -10.51 -5.58 -22.35
N VAL A 25 -9.42 -4.80 -22.31
CA VAL A 25 -8.54 -4.76 -21.13
C VAL A 25 -9.25 -4.08 -19.96
N SER A 26 -9.96 -2.97 -20.23
CA SER A 26 -10.76 -2.27 -19.22
C SER A 26 -11.83 -3.19 -18.61
N ASP A 27 -12.53 -3.95 -19.44
CA ASP A 27 -13.54 -4.91 -18.95
C ASP A 27 -12.92 -5.98 -18.07
N ALA A 28 -11.78 -6.55 -18.45
CA ALA A 28 -11.08 -7.55 -17.63
C ALA A 28 -10.62 -6.97 -16.27
N ILE A 29 -10.13 -5.73 -16.22
CA ILE A 29 -9.74 -5.05 -14.97
C ILE A 29 -10.99 -4.78 -14.11
N LEU A 30 -12.07 -4.31 -14.73
CA LEU A 30 -13.31 -3.98 -14.04
C LEU A 30 -13.97 -5.24 -13.45
N GLN A 31 -14.00 -6.36 -14.18
CA GLN A 31 -14.53 -7.64 -13.67
C GLN A 31 -13.79 -8.12 -12.42
N GLY A 32 -12.46 -7.98 -12.38
CA GLY A 32 -11.66 -8.29 -11.19
C GLY A 32 -11.99 -7.39 -9.99
N ALA A 33 -12.17 -6.10 -10.22
CA ALA A 33 -12.54 -5.15 -9.17
C ALA A 33 -13.98 -5.38 -8.67
N ILE A 34 -14.93 -5.60 -9.57
CA ILE A 34 -16.34 -5.91 -9.25
C ILE A 34 -16.44 -7.21 -8.45
N SER A 35 -15.71 -8.26 -8.85
CA SER A 35 -15.73 -9.53 -8.11
C SER A 35 -15.25 -9.35 -6.67
N LYS A 36 -14.19 -8.56 -6.47
CA LYS A 36 -13.69 -8.28 -5.12
C LYS A 36 -14.71 -7.47 -4.30
N SER A 37 -15.30 -6.43 -4.85
CA SER A 37 -16.29 -5.61 -4.13
C SER A 37 -17.60 -6.34 -3.86
N GLU A 38 -18.00 -7.27 -4.74
CA GLU A 38 -19.16 -8.13 -4.54
C GLU A 38 -19.03 -9.01 -3.29
N ASP A 39 -17.82 -9.55 -3.02
CA ASP A 39 -17.54 -10.32 -1.81
C ASP A 39 -17.76 -9.47 -0.55
N TYR A 40 -17.38 -8.20 -0.57
CA TYR A 40 -17.64 -7.28 0.54
C TYR A 40 -19.11 -6.90 0.67
N ARG A 41 -19.79 -6.64 -0.44
CA ARG A 41 -21.20 -6.24 -0.46
C ARG A 41 -22.14 -7.36 -0.02
N THR A 42 -21.79 -8.61 -0.31
CA THR A 42 -22.57 -9.80 0.05
C THR A 42 -22.17 -10.39 1.39
N ALA A 43 -21.08 -9.89 2.01
CA ALA A 43 -20.60 -10.36 3.30
C ALA A 43 -21.65 -10.13 4.40
N THR A 44 -21.71 -11.07 5.34
CA THR A 44 -22.55 -10.93 6.53
C THR A 44 -21.95 -9.90 7.48
N ILE A 45 -22.72 -8.87 7.86
CA ILE A 45 -22.28 -7.85 8.83
C ILE A 45 -22.51 -8.38 10.24
N ILE A 46 -21.45 -8.33 11.06
CA ILE A 46 -21.44 -8.81 12.45
C ILE A 46 -20.88 -7.70 13.34
N GLU A 47 -21.65 -7.35 14.40
CA GLU A 47 -21.30 -6.26 15.33
C GLU A 47 -21.33 -6.71 16.80
N ASN A 48 -21.53 -8.00 17.08
CA ASN A 48 -21.54 -8.51 18.45
C ASN A 48 -20.91 -9.93 18.54
N GLU A 49 -20.38 -10.23 19.73
CA GLU A 49 -19.63 -11.46 20.05
C GLU A 49 -20.46 -12.73 19.83
N ASP A 50 -21.73 -12.75 20.24
CA ASP A 50 -22.58 -13.93 20.09
C ASP A 50 -22.81 -14.31 18.62
N GLN A 51 -23.02 -13.30 17.76
CA GLN A 51 -23.15 -13.53 16.31
C GLN A 51 -21.84 -13.97 15.68
N PHE A 52 -20.72 -13.43 16.15
CA PHE A 52 -19.39 -13.79 15.67
C PHE A 52 -19.10 -15.27 15.99
N LEU A 53 -19.29 -15.67 17.24
CA LEU A 53 -19.10 -17.05 17.66
C LEU A 53 -20.04 -18.02 16.92
N TYR A 54 -21.32 -17.64 16.80
CA TYR A 54 -22.29 -18.43 16.04
C TYR A 54 -21.89 -18.55 14.55
N GLY A 55 -21.40 -17.46 13.94
CA GLY A 55 -20.94 -17.43 12.56
C GLY A 55 -19.77 -18.38 12.30
N MET A 56 -18.79 -18.44 13.22
CA MET A 56 -17.68 -19.39 13.14
C MET A 56 -18.14 -20.84 13.25
N GLN A 57 -19.07 -21.14 14.18
CA GLN A 57 -19.61 -22.49 14.41
C GLN A 57 -20.48 -23.00 13.25
N THR A 58 -21.16 -22.09 12.54
CA THR A 58 -22.10 -22.43 11.47
C THR A 58 -21.59 -22.13 10.06
N ASN A 59 -20.32 -21.72 9.95
CA ASN A 59 -19.67 -21.47 8.66
C ASN A 59 -20.38 -20.41 7.81
N PHE A 60 -20.53 -19.19 8.34
CA PHE A 60 -21.19 -18.08 7.62
C PHE A 60 -20.48 -17.69 6.32
N GLY A 61 -19.17 -18.01 6.19
CA GLY A 61 -18.36 -17.59 5.04
C GLY A 61 -17.94 -16.13 5.16
N HIS A 62 -17.95 -15.39 4.04
CA HIS A 62 -17.50 -13.99 4.01
C HIS A 62 -18.31 -13.11 4.95
N SER A 63 -17.59 -12.43 5.85
CA SER A 63 -18.17 -11.60 6.90
C SER A 63 -17.36 -10.33 7.09
N LEU A 64 -18.06 -9.23 7.39
CA LEU A 64 -17.50 -7.96 7.86
C LEU A 64 -17.81 -7.86 9.35
N VAL A 65 -16.76 -7.98 10.17
CA VAL A 65 -16.89 -8.03 11.63
C VAL A 65 -16.30 -6.76 12.23
N TYR A 66 -17.13 -5.95 12.89
CA TYR A 66 -16.70 -4.72 13.54
C TYR A 66 -16.41 -4.96 15.01
N GLY A 67 -15.18 -4.60 15.45
CA GLY A 67 -14.77 -4.79 16.84
C GLY A 67 -13.43 -4.15 17.18
N GLU A 68 -13.01 -4.37 18.43
CA GLU A 68 -11.68 -3.98 18.93
C GLU A 68 -10.77 -5.20 18.90
N VAL A 69 -9.63 -5.07 18.21
CA VAL A 69 -8.48 -5.98 18.36
C VAL A 69 -7.65 -5.49 19.53
N SER A 70 -7.33 -6.37 20.46
CA SER A 70 -6.50 -6.06 21.63
C SER A 70 -5.56 -7.21 21.99
N SER A 71 -4.63 -6.98 22.93
CA SER A 71 -3.83 -8.04 23.53
C SER A 71 -3.63 -7.78 25.02
N ASP A 72 -3.70 -8.84 25.81
CA ASP A 72 -3.40 -8.81 27.25
C ASP A 72 -1.88 -8.80 27.52
N SER A 73 -1.08 -9.25 26.56
CA SER A 73 0.37 -9.16 26.57
C SER A 73 0.86 -7.96 25.77
N SER A 74 2.09 -7.54 26.00
CA SER A 74 2.68 -6.44 25.25
C SER A 74 4.19 -6.64 25.07
N VAL A 75 4.69 -6.09 23.96
CA VAL A 75 6.12 -6.03 23.67
C VAL A 75 6.59 -4.59 23.60
N THR A 76 7.86 -4.35 23.94
CA THR A 76 8.47 -3.01 23.89
C THR A 76 9.98 -3.11 23.86
N TYR A 77 10.64 -1.96 23.69
CA TYR A 77 12.06 -1.75 23.99
C TYR A 77 12.18 -0.85 25.22
N ASP A 78 13.24 -1.07 26.03
CA ASP A 78 13.45 -0.39 27.30
C ASP A 78 13.42 1.14 27.18
N GLU A 79 13.94 1.68 26.07
CA GLU A 79 13.97 3.10 25.77
C GLU A 79 12.60 3.70 25.42
N ILE A 80 11.61 2.86 25.08
CA ILE A 80 10.26 3.30 24.72
C ILE A 80 9.33 3.26 25.92
N GLY A 81 9.38 2.21 26.74
CA GLY A 81 8.68 2.10 28.02
C GLY A 81 7.18 1.85 27.97
N SER A 82 6.51 2.02 26.79
CA SER A 82 5.10 1.66 26.59
C SER A 82 4.98 0.36 25.80
N GLY A 83 3.89 -0.40 26.04
CA GLY A 83 3.66 -1.68 25.37
C GLY A 83 2.86 -1.57 24.09
N PHE A 84 3.12 -2.49 23.17
CA PHE A 84 2.48 -2.58 21.84
C PHE A 84 2.14 -4.03 21.51
N ILE A 85 1.23 -4.27 20.59
CA ILE A 85 1.02 -5.59 19.97
C ILE A 85 2.25 -5.97 19.14
N TYR A 86 2.77 -5.02 18.37
CA TYR A 86 3.97 -5.15 17.55
C TYR A 86 4.84 -3.91 17.67
N ILE A 87 6.15 -4.10 17.70
CA ILE A 87 7.12 -3.00 17.62
C ILE A 87 8.34 -3.45 16.83
N GLU A 88 8.74 -2.62 15.87
CA GLU A 88 9.95 -2.81 15.06
C GLU A 88 10.88 -1.62 15.23
N LYS A 89 12.10 -1.87 15.64
CA LYS A 89 13.19 -0.89 15.80
C LYS A 89 14.06 -0.90 14.54
N HIS A 90 14.26 0.26 13.95
CA HIS A 90 15.15 0.45 12.81
C HIS A 90 16.35 1.28 13.21
N LYS A 91 17.53 0.84 12.83
CA LYS A 91 18.77 1.60 12.96
C LYS A 91 19.17 2.19 11.61
N GLU A 92 19.51 3.48 11.62
CA GLU A 92 20.14 4.18 10.49
C GLU A 92 21.49 4.77 10.91
N HIS A 93 22.43 4.76 9.98
CA HIS A 93 23.76 5.35 10.14
C HIS A 93 23.97 6.46 9.11
N TYR A 94 24.58 7.58 9.53
CA TYR A 94 24.91 8.71 8.65
C TYR A 94 26.16 8.42 7.87
N THR A 95 26.03 8.06 6.60
CA THR A 95 27.09 7.55 5.75
C THR A 95 27.51 8.57 4.69
N ARG A 96 28.82 8.65 4.45
CA ARG A 96 29.40 9.42 3.37
C ARG A 96 29.39 8.61 2.08
N HIS A 97 28.76 9.15 1.04
CA HIS A 97 28.70 8.58 -0.30
C HIS A 97 29.42 9.44 -1.33
N THR A 98 29.77 8.81 -2.44
CA THR A 98 30.30 9.50 -3.62
C THR A 98 29.52 9.07 -4.85
N ARG A 99 29.21 10.02 -5.72
CA ARG A 99 28.64 9.74 -7.04
C ARG A 99 29.41 10.47 -8.12
N THR A 100 29.48 9.85 -9.27
CA THR A 100 30.07 10.46 -10.47
C THR A 100 28.98 11.17 -11.26
N VAL A 101 29.13 12.48 -11.46
CA VAL A 101 28.20 13.31 -12.24
C VAL A 101 28.91 13.85 -13.48
N THR A 102 28.23 13.79 -14.64
CA THR A 102 28.72 14.39 -15.87
C THR A 102 28.06 15.75 -16.05
N ARG A 103 28.87 16.80 -16.05
CA ARG A 103 28.41 18.16 -16.31
C ARG A 103 28.86 18.62 -17.68
N THR A 104 28.05 19.43 -18.33
CA THR A 104 28.41 20.09 -19.61
C THR A 104 28.71 21.55 -19.33
N ASP A 105 29.86 22.02 -19.70
CA ASP A 105 30.27 23.42 -19.55
C ASP A 105 29.58 24.33 -20.58
N SER A 106 29.77 25.64 -20.46
CA SER A 106 29.20 26.64 -21.36
C SER A 106 29.63 26.51 -22.82
N ASN A 107 30.70 25.74 -23.08
CA ASN A 107 31.27 25.48 -24.41
C ASN A 107 30.80 24.13 -24.97
N GLY A 108 29.86 23.42 -24.29
CA GLY A 108 29.32 22.12 -24.71
C GLY A 108 30.26 20.95 -24.42
N LYS A 109 31.39 21.13 -23.73
CA LYS A 109 32.30 20.05 -23.37
C LYS A 109 31.86 19.34 -22.11
N LYS A 110 31.75 18.03 -22.18
CA LYS A 110 31.40 17.16 -21.03
C LYS A 110 32.66 16.90 -20.17
N HIS A 111 32.53 17.06 -18.87
CA HIS A 111 33.52 16.64 -17.90
C HIS A 111 32.85 15.88 -16.76
N THR A 112 33.60 15.00 -16.14
CA THR A 112 33.12 14.12 -15.08
C THR A 112 33.72 14.59 -13.76
N GLU A 113 32.84 14.81 -12.77
CA GLU A 113 33.23 15.23 -11.42
C GLU A 113 32.73 14.19 -10.41
N THR A 114 33.48 14.02 -9.31
CA THR A 114 33.03 13.21 -8.17
C THR A 114 32.40 14.14 -7.15
N GLU A 115 31.10 13.94 -6.91
CA GLU A 115 30.33 14.67 -5.90
C GLU A 115 30.21 13.83 -4.64
N VAL A 116 30.44 14.45 -3.49
CA VAL A 116 30.24 13.82 -2.18
C VAL A 116 28.91 14.26 -1.63
N TYR A 117 28.14 13.29 -1.12
CA TYR A 117 26.91 13.55 -0.39
C TYR A 117 26.79 12.63 0.83
N TYR A 118 25.90 12.96 1.74
CA TYR A 118 25.65 12.19 2.95
C TYR A 118 24.18 11.80 2.99
N SER A 119 23.91 10.57 3.46
CA SER A 119 22.55 10.10 3.70
C SER A 119 22.49 9.24 4.95
N TRP A 120 21.26 9.12 5.49
CA TRP A 120 20.98 8.14 6.51
C TRP A 120 20.65 6.82 5.83
N ASP A 121 21.50 5.82 6.07
CA ASP A 121 21.37 4.51 5.46
C ASP A 121 20.85 3.52 6.49
N HIS A 122 19.89 2.71 6.09
CA HIS A 122 19.40 1.62 6.93
C HIS A 122 20.52 0.61 7.21
N VAL A 123 20.69 0.22 8.47
CA VAL A 123 21.69 -0.75 8.91
C VAL A 123 21.05 -2.09 9.24
N TRP A 124 20.03 -2.08 10.10
CA TRP A 124 19.26 -3.26 10.49
C TRP A 124 17.90 -2.87 11.06
N SER A 125 17.02 -3.84 11.13
CA SER A 125 15.79 -3.78 11.92
C SER A 125 15.67 -5.00 12.82
N ASP A 126 15.01 -4.82 13.98
CA ASP A 126 14.66 -5.85 14.95
C ASP A 126 13.20 -5.67 15.33
N SER A 127 12.43 -6.77 15.35
CA SER A 127 11.00 -6.71 15.62
C SER A 127 10.62 -7.62 16.78
N ARG A 128 9.58 -7.22 17.51
CA ARG A 128 8.95 -7.99 18.59
C ARG A 128 7.46 -7.93 18.41
N GLN A 129 6.78 -9.04 18.65
CA GLN A 129 5.32 -9.14 18.60
C GLN A 129 4.80 -10.00 19.73
N VAL A 130 3.52 -9.85 20.05
CA VAL A 130 2.82 -10.75 20.95
C VAL A 130 2.53 -12.08 20.23
N ASP A 131 2.31 -13.14 20.99
CA ASP A 131 1.93 -14.43 20.41
C ASP A 131 0.47 -14.43 19.98
N ASP A 132 -0.39 -13.85 20.83
CA ASP A 132 -1.84 -13.90 20.67
C ASP A 132 -2.48 -12.49 20.74
N ILE A 133 -3.59 -12.34 20.02
CA ILE A 133 -4.49 -11.19 20.03
C ILE A 133 -5.92 -11.64 20.36
N THR A 134 -6.69 -10.73 20.94
CA THR A 134 -8.10 -10.95 21.25
C THR A 134 -8.96 -10.10 20.34
N PHE A 135 -9.95 -10.70 19.68
CA PHE A 135 -10.95 -10.05 18.86
C PHE A 135 -12.33 -10.66 19.10
N MET A 136 -13.34 -9.83 19.36
CA MET A 136 -14.71 -10.26 19.63
C MET A 136 -14.79 -11.36 20.70
N GLY A 137 -14.00 -11.22 21.80
CA GLY A 137 -13.98 -12.17 22.92
C GLY A 137 -13.20 -13.47 22.67
N GLU A 138 -12.74 -13.71 21.45
CA GLU A 138 -11.96 -14.89 21.09
C GLU A 138 -10.49 -14.59 20.89
N THR A 139 -9.64 -15.57 21.15
CA THR A 139 -8.17 -15.45 21.04
C THR A 139 -7.67 -16.08 19.75
N PHE A 140 -6.84 -15.35 19.02
CA PHE A 140 -6.24 -15.76 17.76
C PHE A 140 -4.73 -15.56 17.78
N PRO A 141 -3.95 -16.32 17.00
CA PRO A 141 -2.54 -16.01 16.75
C PRO A 141 -2.39 -14.59 16.16
N TYR A 142 -1.26 -13.93 16.45
CA TYR A 142 -0.97 -12.57 15.97
C TYR A 142 -1.16 -12.40 14.44
N ASP A 143 -0.76 -13.41 13.68
CA ASP A 143 -0.79 -13.41 12.21
C ASP A 143 -2.16 -13.72 11.59
N ALA A 144 -3.17 -14.03 12.41
CA ALA A 144 -4.54 -14.26 11.93
C ALA A 144 -5.20 -12.98 11.38
N ILE A 145 -4.76 -11.80 11.83
CA ILE A 145 -5.26 -10.51 11.34
C ILE A 145 -4.09 -9.66 10.87
N ASP A 146 -4.17 -9.14 9.65
CA ASP A 146 -3.19 -8.19 9.10
C ASP A 146 -3.40 -6.83 9.77
N LEU A 147 -2.59 -6.57 10.80
CA LEU A 147 -2.70 -5.36 11.62
C LEU A 147 -1.87 -4.22 11.04
N PRO A 148 -2.41 -2.99 11.01
CA PRO A 148 -1.69 -1.84 10.50
C PRO A 148 -0.49 -1.49 11.38
N VAL A 149 0.64 -1.24 10.73
CA VAL A 149 1.87 -0.78 11.36
C VAL A 149 2.09 0.69 11.03
N GLU A 150 2.27 1.51 12.04
CA GLU A 150 2.46 2.96 11.89
C GLU A 150 3.74 3.45 12.54
N ARG A 151 4.24 4.58 12.07
CA ARG A 151 5.41 5.24 12.66
C ARG A 151 5.08 5.71 14.08
N LEU A 152 5.86 5.27 15.07
CA LEU A 152 5.70 5.74 16.44
C LEU A 152 6.01 7.23 16.54
N ASN A 153 5.06 8.00 17.07
CA ASN A 153 5.33 9.39 17.43
C ASN A 153 6.05 9.43 18.79
N LEU A 154 7.30 9.85 18.76
CA LEU A 154 8.16 9.96 19.94
C LEU A 154 7.99 11.27 20.71
N ASP A 155 7.17 12.21 20.26
CA ASP A 155 6.99 13.52 20.91
C ASP A 155 6.43 13.42 22.34
N SER A 156 5.71 12.31 22.61
CA SER A 156 5.18 12.01 23.95
C SER A 156 6.16 11.28 24.86
N ILE A 157 7.32 10.86 24.34
CA ILE A 157 8.32 10.07 25.07
C ILE A 157 9.51 10.96 25.40
N SER A 158 9.83 11.10 26.69
CA SER A 158 10.80 12.07 27.22
C SER A 158 12.29 11.78 26.90
N VAL A 159 12.62 10.94 25.95
CA VAL A 159 14.00 10.53 25.69
C VAL A 159 14.52 11.21 24.44
N GLY A 160 15.41 12.18 24.58
CA GLY A 160 16.32 12.70 23.53
C GLY A 160 15.81 12.78 22.09
N ASN A 161 14.50 13.00 21.94
CA ASN A 161 13.76 12.94 20.70
C ASN A 161 13.99 14.18 19.84
N ARG A 162 14.30 13.97 18.57
CA ARG A 162 14.35 15.02 17.57
C ARG A 162 13.71 14.51 16.28
N MET A 163 12.57 15.07 15.87
CA MET A 163 11.88 14.71 14.63
C MET A 163 11.51 13.21 14.53
N ASN A 164 11.00 12.62 15.63
CA ASN A 164 10.63 11.20 15.69
C ASN A 164 11.82 10.22 15.50
N TYR A 165 13.02 10.64 15.92
CA TYR A 165 14.21 9.80 16.01
C TYR A 165 14.85 9.89 17.40
N ILE A 166 15.38 8.77 17.87
CA ILE A 166 16.28 8.72 19.01
C ILE A 166 17.70 8.65 18.47
N TYR A 167 18.56 9.59 18.87
CA TYR A 167 19.95 9.67 18.40
C TYR A 167 20.89 9.00 19.41
N GLU A 168 21.79 8.15 18.88
CA GLU A 168 22.92 7.59 19.62
C GLU A 168 24.21 8.16 19.03
N GLY A 169 24.78 9.16 19.72
CA GLY A 169 25.92 9.90 19.20
C GLY A 169 25.55 10.86 18.06
N HIS A 170 26.44 10.99 17.04
CA HIS A 170 26.27 11.92 15.93
C HIS A 170 25.80 11.24 14.64
N ASP A 171 26.15 9.97 14.50
CA ASP A 171 26.04 9.25 13.23
C ASP A 171 25.04 8.09 13.27
N ASP A 172 24.47 7.76 14.42
CA ASP A 172 23.45 6.72 14.57
C ASP A 172 22.13 7.31 15.04
N ARG A 173 21.01 6.80 14.46
CA ARG A 173 19.67 7.13 14.91
C ARG A 173 18.75 5.93 14.78
N TYR A 174 17.70 5.93 15.61
CA TYR A 174 16.68 4.88 15.64
C TYR A 174 15.29 5.46 15.43
N TYR A 175 14.45 4.68 14.80
CA TYR A 175 13.03 4.92 14.73
C TYR A 175 12.25 3.62 14.93
N TYR A 176 10.96 3.77 15.20
CA TYR A 176 10.10 2.64 15.56
C TYR A 176 8.84 2.66 14.74
N ASN A 177 8.45 1.49 14.27
CA ASN A 177 7.12 1.23 13.72
C ASN A 177 6.37 0.36 14.73
N VAL A 178 5.09 0.64 14.95
CA VAL A 178 4.31 0.00 16.01
C VAL A 178 2.90 -0.33 15.58
N THR A 179 2.32 -1.33 16.24
CA THR A 179 0.89 -1.59 16.28
C THR A 179 0.43 -1.39 17.72
N PRO A 180 -0.49 -0.45 18.01
CA PRO A 180 -0.94 -0.17 19.37
C PRO A 180 -1.66 -1.36 20.01
N LEU A 181 -1.76 -1.39 21.35
CA LEU A 181 -2.42 -2.47 22.10
C LEU A 181 -3.91 -2.64 21.81
N LYS A 182 -4.55 -1.60 21.28
CA LYS A 182 -5.97 -1.58 20.95
C LYS A 182 -6.18 -0.89 19.61
N ILE A 183 -6.91 -1.54 18.74
CA ILE A 183 -7.30 -1.00 17.43
C ILE A 183 -8.75 -1.36 17.17
N THR A 184 -9.57 -0.36 16.90
CA THR A 184 -10.96 -0.57 16.49
C THR A 184 -11.07 -0.50 14.98
N GLY A 185 -11.91 -1.36 14.40
CA GLY A 185 -12.14 -1.37 12.97
C GLY A 185 -13.00 -2.55 12.53
N THR A 186 -13.08 -2.72 11.22
CA THR A 186 -13.79 -3.85 10.61
C THR A 186 -12.79 -4.80 10.01
N ILE A 187 -12.87 -6.08 10.32
CA ILE A 187 -12.15 -7.12 9.58
C ILE A 187 -13.03 -7.71 8.48
N PHE A 188 -12.44 -7.95 7.32
CA PHE A 188 -13.02 -8.80 6.29
C PHE A 188 -12.39 -10.17 6.39
N THR A 189 -13.22 -11.19 6.66
CA THR A 189 -12.75 -12.56 6.89
C THR A 189 -13.76 -13.58 6.41
N SER A 190 -13.37 -14.84 6.36
CA SER A 190 -14.29 -15.96 6.15
C SER A 190 -14.41 -16.76 7.45
N LEU A 191 -15.61 -16.77 8.01
CA LEU A 191 -15.92 -17.53 9.23
C LEU A 191 -16.23 -18.98 8.87
N ARG A 192 -15.36 -19.90 9.29
CA ARG A 192 -15.53 -21.35 9.09
C ARG A 192 -14.64 -22.14 10.07
N ASP A 193 -15.02 -23.38 10.31
CA ASP A 193 -14.23 -24.34 11.10
C ASP A 193 -13.85 -23.82 12.50
N ASN A 194 -14.78 -23.07 13.14
CA ASN A 194 -14.59 -22.38 14.43
C ASN A 194 -13.42 -21.37 14.46
N THR A 195 -13.07 -20.77 13.33
CA THR A 195 -12.00 -19.78 13.25
C THR A 195 -12.29 -18.72 12.19
N ILE A 196 -11.43 -17.70 12.15
CA ILE A 196 -11.35 -16.74 11.06
C ILE A 196 -10.38 -17.23 9.99
N ASN A 197 -10.49 -16.69 8.78
CA ASN A 197 -9.53 -16.98 7.71
C ASN A 197 -8.12 -16.50 8.11
N ASP A 198 -7.10 -17.26 7.74
CA ASP A 198 -5.71 -16.81 7.89
C ASP A 198 -5.51 -15.51 7.11
N THR A 199 -4.88 -14.52 7.75
CA THR A 199 -4.62 -13.21 7.16
C THR A 199 -5.89 -12.41 6.81
N SER A 200 -6.77 -12.23 7.80
CA SER A 200 -7.93 -11.34 7.68
C SER A 200 -7.50 -9.86 7.62
N GLU A 201 -8.04 -9.10 6.66
CA GLU A 201 -7.67 -7.69 6.44
C GLU A 201 -8.42 -6.77 7.42
N LEU A 202 -7.71 -5.94 8.19
CA LEU A 202 -8.30 -4.97 9.12
C LEU A 202 -8.39 -3.58 8.50
N TYR A 203 -9.60 -3.04 8.43
CA TYR A 203 -9.91 -1.65 8.05
C TYR A 203 -10.07 -0.81 9.31
N ARG A 204 -8.96 -0.18 9.72
CA ARG A 204 -8.89 0.63 10.93
C ARG A 204 -9.84 1.82 10.89
N ASP A 205 -10.54 2.06 12.00
CA ASP A 205 -11.45 3.19 12.23
C ASP A 205 -12.60 3.29 11.20
N MET A 206 -12.90 2.20 10.47
CA MET A 206 -13.99 2.11 9.52
C MET A 206 -15.07 1.14 10.02
N ASN A 207 -16.34 1.55 9.92
CA ASN A 207 -17.47 0.64 10.10
C ASN A 207 -17.73 -0.21 8.84
N PRO A 208 -18.54 -1.29 8.89
CA PRO A 208 -18.77 -2.16 7.75
C PRO A 208 -19.28 -1.45 6.49
N GLN A 209 -20.16 -0.45 6.63
CA GLN A 209 -20.71 0.31 5.52
C GLN A 209 -19.64 1.21 4.86
N GLU A 210 -18.76 1.78 5.65
CA GLU A 210 -17.62 2.56 5.15
C GLU A 210 -16.65 1.68 4.38
N VAL A 211 -16.39 0.44 4.85
CA VAL A 211 -15.55 -0.53 4.13
C VAL A 211 -16.16 -0.88 2.78
N ILE A 212 -17.46 -1.20 2.73
CA ILE A 212 -18.17 -1.49 1.48
C ILE A 212 -18.06 -0.30 0.52
N SER A 213 -18.37 0.92 1.00
CA SER A 213 -18.29 2.14 0.18
C SER A 213 -16.87 2.43 -0.30
N HIS A 214 -15.86 2.13 0.51
CA HIS A 214 -14.45 2.25 0.14
C HIS A 214 -14.08 1.30 -1.00
N MET A 215 -14.55 0.05 -0.95
CA MET A 215 -14.32 -0.93 -2.00
C MET A 215 -15.01 -0.56 -3.31
N GLU A 216 -16.25 -0.10 -3.26
CA GLU A 216 -17.00 0.37 -4.43
C GLU A 216 -16.35 1.61 -5.07
N SER A 217 -15.81 2.55 -4.28
CA SER A 217 -15.15 3.73 -4.82
C SER A 217 -13.85 3.40 -5.56
N ASN A 218 -13.15 2.37 -5.15
CA ASN A 218 -11.91 1.92 -5.79
C ASN A 218 -12.15 1.41 -7.22
N GLU A 219 -13.31 0.80 -7.53
CA GLU A 219 -13.66 0.36 -8.89
C GLU A 219 -13.63 1.54 -9.87
N THR A 220 -14.24 2.66 -9.49
CA THR A 220 -14.27 3.87 -10.32
C THR A 220 -12.88 4.45 -10.52
N VAL A 221 -12.06 4.48 -9.46
CA VAL A 221 -10.69 5.00 -9.52
C VAL A 221 -9.83 4.15 -10.46
N TYR A 222 -9.87 2.83 -10.36
CA TYR A 222 -9.12 1.94 -11.25
C TYR A 222 -9.49 2.14 -12.71
N THR A 223 -10.80 2.27 -13.01
CA THR A 223 -11.28 2.51 -14.37
C THR A 223 -10.78 3.84 -14.92
N VAL A 224 -10.89 4.93 -14.15
CA VAL A 224 -10.44 6.25 -14.57
C VAL A 224 -8.93 6.28 -14.80
N VAL A 225 -8.14 5.76 -13.86
CA VAL A 225 -6.67 5.71 -13.97
C VAL A 225 -6.25 4.89 -15.19
N PHE A 226 -6.87 3.74 -15.42
CA PHE A 226 -6.63 2.93 -16.61
C PHE A 226 -6.84 3.73 -17.89
N TRP A 227 -7.99 4.41 -18.06
CA TRP A 227 -8.29 5.15 -19.27
C TRP A 227 -7.38 6.35 -19.49
N VAL A 228 -6.96 7.05 -18.43
CA VAL A 228 -5.97 8.14 -18.53
C VAL A 228 -4.63 7.61 -19.07
N ILE A 229 -4.12 6.51 -18.51
CA ILE A 229 -2.86 5.89 -18.97
C ILE A 229 -3.02 5.38 -20.40
N TRP A 230 -4.13 4.75 -20.74
CA TRP A 230 -4.41 4.19 -22.05
C TRP A 230 -4.49 5.23 -23.15
N ILE A 231 -5.11 6.40 -22.88
CA ILE A 231 -5.18 7.54 -23.80
C ILE A 231 -3.76 8.08 -24.05
N LEU A 232 -2.95 8.26 -23.02
CA LEU A 232 -1.56 8.72 -23.16
C LEU A 232 -0.72 7.74 -24.00
N LEU A 233 -0.87 6.45 -23.76
CA LEU A 233 -0.17 5.39 -24.51
C LEU A 233 -0.61 5.39 -25.97
N SER A 234 -1.91 5.50 -26.25
CA SER A 234 -2.47 5.56 -27.60
C SER A 234 -1.97 6.81 -28.37
N GLY A 235 -1.95 7.96 -27.72
CA GLY A 235 -1.39 9.20 -28.26
C GLY A 235 0.12 9.08 -28.56
N GLY A 236 0.87 8.44 -27.66
CA GLY A 236 2.30 8.14 -27.84
C GLY A 236 2.56 7.24 -29.06
N LEU A 237 1.74 6.22 -29.28
CA LEU A 237 1.84 5.33 -30.45
C LEU A 237 1.57 6.06 -31.75
N VAL A 238 0.53 6.90 -31.79
CA VAL A 238 0.23 7.75 -32.97
C VAL A 238 1.38 8.72 -33.23
N PHE A 239 1.90 9.36 -32.19
CA PHE A 239 3.05 10.25 -32.32
C PHE A 239 4.28 9.53 -32.85
N ALA A 240 4.61 8.38 -32.32
CA ALA A 240 5.74 7.54 -32.75
C ALA A 240 5.56 7.12 -34.22
N PHE A 241 4.35 6.69 -34.62
CA PHE A 241 4.05 6.36 -36.00
C PHE A 241 4.31 7.54 -36.93
N LEU A 242 3.76 8.73 -36.63
CA LEU A 242 3.95 9.93 -37.41
C LEU A 242 5.43 10.38 -37.49
N TYR A 243 6.15 10.24 -36.40
CA TYR A 243 7.59 10.56 -36.31
C TYR A 243 8.41 9.67 -37.24
N PHE A 244 8.19 8.34 -37.19
CA PHE A 244 8.93 7.39 -38.01
C PHE A 244 8.55 7.43 -39.50
N ASP A 245 7.26 7.59 -39.81
CA ASP A 245 6.81 7.70 -41.22
C ASP A 245 7.39 8.95 -41.91
N ASN A 246 7.45 10.10 -41.19
CA ASN A 246 8.09 11.31 -41.72
C ASN A 246 9.61 11.16 -41.88
N LYS A 247 10.28 10.47 -40.96
CA LYS A 247 11.75 10.24 -41.04
C LYS A 247 12.14 9.26 -42.16
N TRP A 248 11.24 8.39 -42.59
CA TRP A 248 11.51 7.39 -43.63
C TRP A 248 11.27 7.97 -45.05
N LEU A 249 10.62 9.12 -45.16
CA LEU A 249 10.24 9.78 -46.42
C LEU A 249 11.13 10.98 -46.77
N ASP A 250 12.03 11.40 -45.86
CA ASP A 250 13.13 12.35 -46.10
C ASP A 250 14.41 11.59 -46.48
#